data_2c68e4fcc1768272c45461819a453929
#
_entry.id   2c68e4fcc1768272c45461819a453929
#
_cell.length_a   1.000
_cell.length_b   1.000
_cell.length_c   1.000
_cell.angle_alpha   90.00
_cell.angle_beta   90.00
_cell.angle_gamma   90.00
#
_symmetry.space_group_name_H-M   'P 1'
#
loop_
_entity.id
_entity.type
_entity.pdbx_description
1 polymer ?
#
loop_
_entity_poly.entity_id
_entity_poly.type
_entity_poly.pdbx_seq_one_letter_code
_entity_poly.pdbx_strand_id
1 'polypeptide(L)'
;MTKKILLSCAGGFSTSLLVNKMKEAAKDEGKDYEIQAVSAAQVKDIIEQDVPGCILIGPQIKYLEDELKFDADKKNIPLEVIGMQDYGTMNGKNVIAQAERLLK
;
A
#
# COMPACT_ATOMS: atom_id res chain seq x y z
N MET A 1 5.09 -2.29 18.21
CA MET A 1 4.49 -3.23 17.26
C MET A 1 4.66 -2.73 15.84
N THR A 2 5.09 -3.61 14.96
CA THR A 2 5.28 -3.28 13.55
C THR A 2 3.94 -3.17 12.86
N LYS A 3 3.70 -2.07 12.17
CA LYS A 3 2.48 -1.90 11.38
C LYS A 3 2.75 -2.35 9.96
N LYS A 4 1.76 -2.98 9.36
CA LYS A 4 1.88 -3.55 8.02
C LYS A 4 1.16 -2.70 7.00
N ILE A 5 1.87 -2.35 5.92
CA ILE A 5 1.32 -1.59 4.80
C ILE A 5 1.36 -2.50 3.58
N LEU A 6 0.19 -2.74 2.98
CA LEU A 6 0.09 -3.57 1.79
C LEU A 6 -0.08 -2.70 0.56
N LEU A 7 0.81 -2.89 -0.43
CA LEU A 7 0.69 -2.21 -1.71
C LEU A 7 0.22 -3.18 -2.77
N SER A 8 -0.63 -2.71 -3.66
CA SER A 8 -1.01 -3.49 -4.83
C SER A 8 -0.97 -2.59 -6.06
N CYS A 9 -0.31 -3.05 -7.09
CA CYS A 9 -0.17 -2.33 -8.34
C CYS A 9 -0.35 -3.31 -9.49
N ALA A 10 -0.26 -2.81 -10.72
CA ALA A 10 -0.32 -3.67 -11.89
C ALA A 10 0.83 -4.68 -11.92
N GLY A 11 1.79 -4.52 -11.01
CA GLY A 11 2.91 -5.43 -10.88
C GLY A 11 4.14 -4.91 -11.57
N GLY A 12 5.24 -5.60 -11.34
CA GLY A 12 6.48 -5.33 -12.02
C GLY A 12 7.41 -4.40 -11.27
N PHE A 13 8.30 -3.83 -12.05
CA PHE A 13 9.47 -3.14 -11.59
C PHE A 13 9.20 -1.89 -10.75
N SER A 14 8.21 -1.10 -11.19
CA SER A 14 7.90 0.18 -10.53
C SER A 14 7.47 0.00 -9.09
N THR A 15 6.72 -1.06 -8.81
CA THR A 15 6.23 -1.34 -7.47
C THR A 15 7.39 -1.61 -6.51
N SER A 16 8.38 -2.38 -6.96
CA SER A 16 9.54 -2.70 -6.13
C SER A 16 10.35 -1.45 -5.79
N LEU A 17 10.50 -0.55 -6.76
CA LEU A 17 11.21 0.71 -6.53
C LEU A 17 10.47 1.57 -5.51
N LEU A 18 9.15 1.65 -5.63
CA LEU A 18 8.36 2.44 -4.70
C LEU A 18 8.45 1.88 -3.29
N VAL A 19 8.37 0.55 -3.15
CA VAL A 19 8.50 -0.09 -1.84
C VAL A 19 9.83 0.26 -1.20
N ASN A 20 10.92 0.23 -1.96
CA ASN A 20 12.24 0.59 -1.44
C ASN A 20 12.29 2.04 -1.00
N LYS A 21 11.70 2.95 -1.78
CA LYS A 21 11.64 4.36 -1.40
C LYS A 21 10.83 4.58 -0.14
N MET A 22 9.73 3.85 0.01
CA MET A 22 8.92 3.91 1.22
C MET A 22 9.67 3.40 2.44
N LYS A 23 10.41 2.31 2.27
CA LYS A 23 11.22 1.76 3.37
C LYS A 23 12.29 2.74 3.82
N GLU A 24 12.94 3.40 2.86
CA GLU A 24 13.93 4.43 3.17
C GLU A 24 13.31 5.60 3.91
N ALA A 25 12.15 6.06 3.46
CA ALA A 25 11.47 7.18 4.09
C ALA A 25 11.04 6.83 5.52
N ALA A 26 10.51 5.63 5.73
CA ALA A 26 10.10 5.19 7.06
C ALA A 26 11.30 5.10 8.00
N LYS A 27 12.40 4.56 7.51
CA LYS A 27 13.63 4.43 8.29
C LYS A 27 14.17 5.80 8.71
N ASP A 28 14.14 6.75 7.77
CA ASP A 28 14.62 8.11 8.05
C ASP A 28 13.81 8.79 9.15
N GLU A 29 12.54 8.43 9.28
CA GLU A 29 11.66 8.98 10.31
C GLU A 29 11.66 8.13 11.59
N GLY A 30 12.48 7.11 11.66
CA GLY A 30 12.51 6.23 12.83
C GLY A 30 11.29 5.35 12.98
N LYS A 31 10.58 5.10 11.89
CA LYS A 31 9.38 4.26 11.91
C LYS A 31 9.70 2.84 11.47
N ASP A 32 9.02 1.90 12.07
CA ASP A 32 9.20 0.48 11.75
C ASP A 32 7.92 -0.04 11.11
N TYR A 33 7.86 -0.01 9.78
CA TYR A 33 6.72 -0.51 9.02
C TYR A 33 7.15 -1.72 8.19
N GLU A 34 6.26 -2.71 8.13
CA GLU A 34 6.42 -3.82 7.22
C GLU A 34 5.67 -3.48 5.93
N ILE A 35 6.38 -3.32 4.83
CA ILE A 35 5.80 -2.91 3.55
C ILE A 35 5.93 -4.05 2.57
N GLN A 36 4.80 -4.52 2.07
CA GLN A 36 4.74 -5.64 1.14
C GLN A 36 3.97 -5.25 -0.10
N ALA A 37 4.49 -5.63 -1.26
CA ALA A 37 3.81 -5.39 -2.54
C ALA A 37 3.31 -6.71 -3.10
N VAL A 38 2.06 -6.72 -3.56
CA VAL A 38 1.44 -7.92 -4.13
C VAL A 38 0.61 -7.52 -5.34
N SER A 39 0.27 -8.49 -6.17
CA SER A 39 -0.63 -8.24 -7.30
C SER A 39 -2.07 -8.10 -6.79
N ALA A 40 -2.92 -7.46 -7.59
CA ALA A 40 -4.33 -7.29 -7.22
C ALA A 40 -5.01 -8.64 -6.99
N ALA A 41 -4.64 -9.65 -7.78
CA ALA A 41 -5.24 -10.98 -7.64
C ALA A 41 -4.90 -11.65 -6.31
N GLN A 42 -3.81 -11.26 -5.66
CA GLN A 42 -3.36 -11.86 -4.41
C GLN A 42 -3.92 -11.16 -3.17
N VAL A 43 -4.47 -9.96 -3.33
CA VAL A 43 -4.88 -9.15 -2.17
C VAL A 43 -5.86 -9.89 -1.29
N LYS A 44 -6.90 -10.49 -1.87
CA LYS A 44 -7.93 -11.17 -1.09
C LYS A 44 -7.35 -12.28 -0.22
N ASP A 45 -6.51 -13.11 -0.79
CA ASP A 45 -5.92 -14.23 -0.06
C ASP A 45 -4.99 -13.75 1.06
N ILE A 46 -4.23 -12.71 0.77
CA ILE A 46 -3.27 -12.19 1.74
C ILE A 46 -3.96 -11.55 2.94
N ILE A 47 -5.01 -10.76 2.71
CA ILE A 47 -5.71 -10.13 3.82
C ILE A 47 -6.49 -11.12 4.67
N GLU A 48 -6.85 -12.28 4.12
CA GLU A 48 -7.47 -13.33 4.89
C GLU A 48 -6.47 -14.02 5.82
N GLN A 49 -5.21 -14.09 5.42
CA GLN A 49 -4.17 -14.74 6.20
C GLN A 49 -3.54 -13.79 7.23
N ASP A 50 -3.37 -12.55 6.87
CA ASP A 50 -2.67 -11.58 7.71
C ASP A 50 -3.18 -10.17 7.40
N VAL A 51 -4.04 -9.65 8.28
CA VAL A 51 -4.70 -8.37 8.08
C VAL A 51 -3.70 -7.21 8.20
N PRO A 52 -3.48 -6.45 7.11
CA PRO A 52 -2.59 -5.28 7.20
C PRO A 52 -3.28 -4.10 7.87
N GLY A 53 -2.50 -3.10 8.23
CA GLY A 53 -3.05 -1.86 8.79
C GLY A 53 -3.73 -0.99 7.75
N CYS A 54 -3.26 -1.04 6.50
CA CYS A 54 -3.89 -0.32 5.40
C CYS A 54 -3.48 -0.94 4.07
N ILE A 55 -4.22 -0.59 3.02
CA ILE A 55 -3.93 -1.02 1.66
C ILE A 55 -3.82 0.22 0.77
N LEU A 56 -2.76 0.30 -0.01
CA LEU A 56 -2.58 1.36 -1.00
C LEU A 56 -2.50 0.70 -2.37
N ILE A 57 -3.28 1.22 -3.33
CA ILE A 57 -3.27 0.68 -4.68
C ILE A 57 -2.72 1.70 -5.67
N GLY A 58 -1.99 1.23 -6.66
CA GLY A 58 -1.41 2.09 -7.68
C GLY A 58 -2.47 2.67 -8.59
N PRO A 59 -2.22 3.85 -9.15
CA PRO A 59 -3.21 4.48 -10.03
C PRO A 59 -3.50 3.68 -11.30
N GLN A 60 -2.60 2.79 -11.71
CA GLN A 60 -2.81 1.95 -12.88
C GLN A 60 -3.93 0.95 -12.70
N ILE A 61 -4.26 0.60 -11.46
CA ILE A 61 -5.35 -0.33 -11.16
C ILE A 61 -6.49 0.35 -10.41
N LYS A 62 -6.62 1.65 -10.58
CA LYS A 62 -7.72 2.39 -9.98
C LYS A 62 -9.09 1.81 -10.34
N TYR A 63 -9.21 1.22 -11.52
CA TYR A 63 -10.45 0.59 -11.96
C TYR A 63 -10.84 -0.61 -11.09
N LEU A 64 -9.92 -1.12 -10.28
CA LEU A 64 -10.20 -2.21 -9.35
C LEU A 64 -10.50 -1.71 -7.94
N GLU A 65 -10.51 -0.40 -7.73
CA GLU A 65 -10.66 0.18 -6.39
C GLU A 65 -11.90 -0.34 -5.67
N ASP A 66 -13.06 -0.30 -6.33
CA ASP A 66 -14.31 -0.72 -5.69
C ASP A 66 -14.29 -2.20 -5.32
N GLU A 67 -13.73 -3.02 -6.19
CA GLU A 67 -13.64 -4.45 -5.97
C GLU A 67 -12.72 -4.78 -4.80
N LEU A 68 -11.54 -4.16 -4.78
CA LEU A 68 -10.59 -4.38 -3.70
C LEU A 68 -11.09 -3.80 -2.38
N LYS A 69 -11.75 -2.66 -2.44
CA LYS A 69 -12.30 -2.02 -1.26
C LYS A 69 -13.42 -2.87 -0.65
N PHE A 70 -14.21 -3.54 -1.48
CA PHE A 70 -15.23 -4.46 -0.99
C PHE A 70 -14.61 -5.55 -0.09
N ASP A 71 -13.52 -6.14 -0.52
CA ASP A 71 -12.82 -7.15 0.26
C ASP A 71 -12.18 -6.56 1.52
N ALA A 72 -11.58 -5.37 1.38
CA ALA A 72 -10.95 -4.69 2.51
C ALA A 72 -11.96 -4.30 3.59
N ASP A 73 -13.13 -3.82 3.17
CA ASP A 73 -14.17 -3.40 4.11
C ASP A 73 -14.66 -4.54 4.99
N LYS A 74 -14.66 -5.76 4.46
CA LYS A 74 -15.04 -6.94 5.25
C LYS A 74 -14.11 -7.16 6.44
N LYS A 75 -12.89 -6.70 6.35
CA LYS A 75 -11.88 -6.82 7.40
C LYS A 75 -11.62 -5.49 8.10
N ASN A 76 -12.40 -4.46 7.79
CA ASN A 76 -12.21 -3.11 8.32
C ASN A 76 -10.82 -2.55 8.04
N ILE A 77 -10.31 -2.80 6.83
CA ILE A 77 -9.01 -2.32 6.41
C ILE A 77 -9.20 -1.07 5.55
N PRO A 78 -8.61 0.07 5.92
CA PRO A 78 -8.70 1.26 5.06
C PRO A 78 -7.90 1.05 3.77
N LEU A 79 -8.45 1.53 2.66
CA LEU A 79 -7.84 1.39 1.35
C LEU A 79 -7.94 2.71 0.59
N GLU A 80 -6.84 3.13 -0.03
CA GLU A 80 -6.81 4.33 -0.87
C GLU A 80 -5.97 4.09 -2.10
N VAL A 81 -6.24 4.92 -3.14
CA VAL A 81 -5.43 4.94 -4.35
C VAL A 81 -4.28 5.93 -4.15
N ILE A 82 -3.07 5.52 -4.52
CA ILE A 82 -1.92 6.40 -4.48
C ILE A 82 -2.07 7.46 -5.58
N GLY A 83 -1.78 8.72 -5.26
CA GLY A 83 -1.85 9.79 -6.24
C GLY A 83 -0.91 9.55 -7.41
N MET A 84 -1.36 9.91 -8.62
CA MET A 84 -0.57 9.70 -9.83
C MET A 84 0.79 10.37 -9.77
N GLN A 85 0.85 11.57 -9.21
CA GLN A 85 2.10 12.32 -9.10
C GLN A 85 3.06 11.63 -8.13
N ASP A 86 2.57 11.22 -6.97
CA ASP A 86 3.42 10.56 -5.97
C ASP A 86 3.93 9.22 -6.48
N TYR A 87 3.09 8.50 -7.20
CA TYR A 87 3.50 7.23 -7.79
C TYR A 87 4.51 7.45 -8.92
N GLY A 88 4.22 8.39 -9.81
CA GLY A 88 5.08 8.64 -10.96
C GLY A 88 6.46 9.14 -10.60
N THR A 89 6.58 9.90 -9.50
CA THR A 89 7.87 10.39 -9.03
C THR A 89 8.53 9.47 -8.02
N MET A 90 7.90 8.33 -7.71
CA MET A 90 8.39 7.40 -6.69
C MET A 90 8.62 8.10 -5.35
N ASN A 91 7.66 8.94 -4.96
CA ASN A 91 7.79 9.74 -3.74
C ASN A 91 7.41 8.90 -2.50
N GLY A 92 8.37 8.12 -2.02
CA GLY A 92 8.16 7.24 -0.88
C GLY A 92 7.70 7.99 0.36
N LYS A 93 8.21 9.18 0.58
CA LYS A 93 7.84 9.98 1.74
C LYS A 93 6.37 10.35 1.73
N ASN A 94 5.85 10.81 0.59
CA ASN A 94 4.44 11.17 0.49
C ASN A 94 3.54 9.94 0.58
N VAL A 95 3.97 8.82 0.02
CA VAL A 95 3.19 7.58 0.09
C VAL A 95 3.15 7.05 1.53
N ILE A 96 4.27 7.11 2.25
CA ILE A 96 4.29 6.76 3.66
C ILE A 96 3.36 7.68 4.46
N ALA A 97 3.38 8.97 4.18
CA ALA A 97 2.48 9.91 4.86
C ALA A 97 1.02 9.55 4.61
N GLN A 98 0.68 9.16 3.39
CA GLN A 98 -0.67 8.71 3.06
C GLN A 98 -1.03 7.45 3.86
N ALA A 99 -0.12 6.49 3.93
CA ALA A 99 -0.35 5.27 4.70
C ALA A 99 -0.54 5.58 6.18
N GLU A 100 0.24 6.50 6.72
CA GLU A 100 0.15 6.86 8.13
C GLU A 100 -1.20 7.45 8.49
N ARG A 101 -1.81 8.20 7.57
CA ARG A 101 -3.16 8.72 7.80
C ARG A 101 -4.18 7.60 7.91
N LEU A 102 -3.96 6.51 7.20
CA LEU A 102 -4.87 5.36 7.23
C LEU A 102 -4.62 4.44 8.42
N LEU A 103 -3.41 4.45 8.95
CA LEU A 103 -3.04 3.55 10.04
C LEU A 103 -3.57 3.99 11.41
N LYS A 104 -4.17 5.13 11.48
CA LYS A 104 -4.71 5.65 12.75
C LYS A 104 -5.93 4.89 13.23
#